data_c0e4f0aa57f2c9b1af621a4fc3fe6ec4
#
_entry.id   c0e4f0aa57f2c9b1af621a4fc3fe6ec4
#
_cell.length_a   1.000
_cell.length_b   1.000
_cell.length_c   1.000
_cell.angle_alpha   90.00
_cell.angle_beta   90.00
_cell.angle_gamma   90.00
#
_symmetry.space_group_name_H-M   'P 1'
#
loop_
_entity.id
_entity.type
_entity.pdbx_description
1 polymer ?
#
loop_
_entity_poly.entity_id
_entity_poly.type
_entity_poly.pdbx_seq_one_letter_code
_entity_poly.pdbx_strand_id
1 'polypeptide(L)'
;KPEEAWDWYNKLWSYTVELFRSLDVPVRTLECCSGDLADLKVKSCDVEAWSPRQKKYFEVGSCSNLGDAQARRLKIRVKGKDGKKYFAHTLNNTVVAPPRMLIAFLENNLNADGSVNIPKALQPYMGGIEKIVPKHD
;
A
#
# COMPACT_ATOMS: atom_id res chain seq x y z
N LYS A 1 9.97 -17.67 -5.02
CA LYS A 1 10.01 -18.56 -6.19
C LYS A 1 8.87 -18.23 -7.15
N PRO A 2 8.95 -18.62 -8.47
CA PRO A 2 7.89 -18.34 -9.44
C PRO A 2 6.50 -18.83 -8.99
N GLU A 3 6.42 -20.06 -8.49
CA GLU A 3 5.20 -20.71 -8.03
C GLU A 3 4.59 -20.07 -6.79
N GLU A 4 5.39 -19.37 -5.97
CA GLU A 4 4.97 -18.70 -4.74
C GLU A 4 4.61 -17.21 -4.97
N ALA A 5 4.92 -16.67 -6.15
CA ALA A 5 4.86 -15.23 -6.39
C ALA A 5 3.43 -14.66 -6.27
N TRP A 6 2.41 -15.43 -6.67
CA TRP A 6 1.02 -14.99 -6.58
C TRP A 6 0.50 -14.95 -5.14
N ASP A 7 0.86 -15.93 -4.32
CA ASP A 7 0.46 -15.97 -2.92
C ASP A 7 1.08 -14.80 -2.16
N TRP A 8 2.37 -14.54 -2.38
CA TRP A 8 3.07 -13.42 -1.79
C TRP A 8 2.54 -12.07 -2.30
N TYR A 9 2.19 -11.96 -3.58
CA TYR A 9 1.56 -10.76 -4.12
C TYR A 9 0.25 -10.44 -3.38
N ASN A 10 -0.65 -11.43 -3.28
CA ASN A 10 -1.92 -11.28 -2.60
C ASN A 10 -1.74 -10.91 -1.12
N LYS A 11 -0.76 -11.53 -0.46
CA LYS A 11 -0.44 -11.26 0.94
C LYS A 11 0.08 -9.83 1.15
N LEU A 12 0.98 -9.36 0.30
CA LEU A 12 1.51 -8.00 0.37
C LEU A 12 0.42 -6.94 0.14
N TRP A 13 -0.43 -7.19 -0.83
CA TRP A 13 -1.57 -6.34 -1.12
C TRP A 13 -2.57 -6.28 0.04
N SER A 14 -2.91 -7.43 0.66
CA SER A 14 -3.83 -7.47 1.80
C SER A 14 -3.30 -6.66 2.99
N TYR A 15 -2.01 -6.70 3.26
CA TYR A 15 -1.40 -5.91 4.33
C TYR A 15 -1.61 -4.40 4.16
N THR A 16 -1.54 -3.89 2.93
CA THR A 16 -1.83 -2.47 2.68
C THR A 16 -3.28 -2.14 2.98
N VAL A 17 -4.22 -2.97 2.51
CA VAL A 17 -5.65 -2.76 2.75
C VAL A 17 -5.97 -2.84 4.25
N GLU A 18 -5.43 -3.83 4.95
CA GLU A 18 -5.61 -4.02 6.40
C GLU A 18 -5.07 -2.83 7.19
N LEU A 19 -3.89 -2.33 6.82
CA LEU A 19 -3.29 -1.15 7.47
C LEU A 19 -4.23 0.07 7.36
N PHE A 20 -4.68 0.42 6.16
CA PHE A 20 -5.56 1.57 5.99
C PHE A 20 -6.90 1.41 6.71
N ARG A 21 -7.48 0.21 6.72
CA ARG A 21 -8.69 -0.09 7.49
C ARG A 21 -8.47 0.05 8.99
N SER A 22 -7.31 -0.36 9.51
CA SER A 22 -6.97 -0.21 10.93
C SER A 22 -6.81 1.26 11.36
N LEU A 23 -6.60 2.14 10.40
CA LEU A 23 -6.49 3.60 10.59
C LEU A 23 -7.81 4.34 10.32
N ASP A 24 -8.92 3.61 10.18
CA ASP A 24 -10.27 4.14 9.87
C ASP A 24 -10.31 4.96 8.57
N VAL A 25 -9.43 4.64 7.60
CA VAL A 25 -9.39 5.28 6.29
C VAL A 25 -10.14 4.39 5.27
N PRO A 26 -11.24 4.87 4.66
CA PRO A 26 -11.95 4.13 3.63
C PRO A 26 -11.08 3.95 2.40
N VAL A 27 -10.89 2.71 1.98
CA VAL A 27 -10.09 2.37 0.80
C VAL A 27 -10.86 1.46 -0.15
N ARG A 28 -10.52 1.57 -1.42
CA ARG A 28 -10.87 0.60 -2.46
C ARG A 28 -9.60 0.15 -3.17
N THR A 29 -9.71 -0.93 -3.92
CA THR A 29 -8.63 -1.47 -4.74
C THR A 29 -8.99 -1.36 -6.20
N LEU A 30 -8.01 -1.00 -7.02
CA LEU A 30 -8.15 -0.87 -8.46
C LEU A 30 -7.11 -1.73 -9.14
N GLU A 31 -7.55 -2.80 -9.80
CA GLU A 31 -6.67 -3.60 -10.64
C GLU A 31 -6.37 -2.84 -11.93
N CYS A 32 -5.08 -2.62 -12.22
CA CYS A 32 -4.65 -1.91 -13.40
C CYS A 32 -4.94 -2.73 -14.65
N CYS A 33 -5.57 -2.12 -15.64
CA CYS A 33 -5.77 -2.73 -16.96
C CYS A 33 -4.44 -2.84 -17.72
N SER A 34 -4.42 -3.71 -18.74
CA SER A 34 -3.20 -3.96 -19.52
C SER A 34 -2.64 -2.71 -20.21
N GLY A 35 -3.51 -1.76 -20.58
CA GLY A 35 -3.08 -0.51 -21.21
C GLY A 35 -2.37 0.48 -20.27
N ASP A 36 -2.49 0.27 -18.95
CA ASP A 36 -1.88 1.11 -17.92
C ASP A 36 -0.75 0.40 -17.16
N LEU A 37 -0.48 -0.85 -17.52
CA LEU A 37 0.64 -1.60 -16.94
C LEU A 37 1.96 -1.12 -17.55
N ALA A 38 2.93 -0.77 -16.69
CA ALA A 38 4.29 -0.55 -17.14
C ALA A 38 4.92 -1.85 -17.69
N ASP A 39 5.80 -1.74 -18.67
CA ASP A 39 6.39 -2.86 -19.44
C ASP A 39 6.96 -4.02 -18.60
N LEU A 40 7.39 -3.74 -17.37
CA LEU A 40 7.97 -4.74 -16.47
C LEU A 40 6.95 -5.43 -15.57
N LYS A 41 5.71 -4.97 -15.55
CA LYS A 41 4.69 -5.48 -14.63
C LYS A 41 3.86 -6.59 -15.28
N VAL A 42 3.70 -7.68 -14.57
CA VAL A 42 2.79 -8.78 -14.92
C VAL A 42 1.39 -8.47 -14.41
N LYS A 43 1.31 -7.85 -13.23
CA LYS A 43 0.08 -7.41 -12.59
C LYS A 43 0.38 -6.24 -11.67
N SER A 44 -0.55 -5.29 -11.58
CA SER A 44 -0.53 -4.21 -10.61
C SER A 44 -1.93 -3.98 -10.05
N CYS A 45 -1.99 -3.66 -8.77
CA CYS A 45 -3.22 -3.27 -8.11
C CYS A 45 -2.93 -2.05 -7.24
N ASP A 46 -3.67 -0.97 -7.47
CA ASP A 46 -3.57 0.23 -6.66
C ASP A 46 -4.50 0.14 -5.45
N VAL A 47 -4.08 0.74 -4.35
CA VAL A 47 -4.92 0.99 -3.20
C VAL A 47 -5.23 2.48 -3.18
N GLU A 48 -6.50 2.82 -3.26
CA GLU A 48 -6.97 4.20 -3.30
C GLU A 48 -7.77 4.51 -2.03
N ALA A 49 -7.49 5.67 -1.42
CA ALA A 49 -8.22 6.18 -0.28
C ALA A 49 -9.26 7.22 -0.70
N TRP A 50 -10.38 7.27 0.03
CA TRP A 50 -11.40 8.29 -0.17
C TRP A 50 -10.93 9.65 0.38
N SER A 51 -11.10 10.70 -0.43
CA SER A 51 -10.95 12.09 0.00
C SER A 51 -12.31 12.74 0.17
N PRO A 52 -12.77 13.00 1.40
CA PRO A 52 -14.02 13.73 1.65
C PRO A 52 -14.02 15.13 1.03
N ARG A 53 -12.89 15.83 1.04
CA ARG A 53 -12.75 17.17 0.47
C ARG A 53 -12.86 17.18 -1.04
N GLN A 54 -12.22 16.22 -1.72
CA GLN A 54 -12.23 16.14 -3.18
C GLN A 54 -13.40 15.34 -3.73
N LYS A 55 -14.12 14.60 -2.87
CA LYS A 55 -15.23 13.68 -3.21
C LYS A 55 -14.80 12.65 -4.25
N LYS A 56 -13.59 12.14 -4.14
CA LYS A 56 -13.04 11.11 -5.03
C LYS A 56 -12.02 10.23 -4.31
N TYR A 57 -11.75 9.09 -4.90
CA TYR A 57 -10.63 8.23 -4.51
C TYR A 57 -9.34 8.72 -5.18
N PHE A 58 -8.20 8.53 -4.51
CA PHE A 58 -6.87 8.77 -5.05
C PHE A 58 -5.88 7.72 -4.53
N GLU A 59 -4.90 7.39 -5.34
CA GLU A 59 -3.90 6.37 -5.04
C GLU A 59 -3.07 6.74 -3.81
N VAL A 60 -2.98 5.81 -2.86
CA VAL A 60 -2.15 5.93 -1.63
C VAL A 60 -1.08 4.85 -1.54
N GLY A 61 -1.15 3.84 -2.40
CA GLY A 61 -0.17 2.79 -2.53
C GLY A 61 -0.47 1.88 -3.69
N SER A 62 0.52 1.09 -4.09
CA SER A 62 0.35 0.08 -5.15
C SER A 62 1.14 -1.17 -4.84
N CYS A 63 0.64 -2.31 -5.31
CA CYS A 63 1.31 -3.60 -5.26
C CYS A 63 1.49 -4.15 -6.67
N SER A 64 2.69 -4.60 -7.01
CA SER A 64 3.02 -5.07 -8.35
C SER A 64 3.76 -6.41 -8.32
N ASN A 65 3.40 -7.29 -9.24
CA ASN A 65 4.18 -8.47 -9.60
C ASN A 65 4.96 -8.15 -10.88
N LEU A 66 6.28 -8.27 -10.81
CA LEU A 66 7.19 -7.95 -11.92
C LEU A 66 7.76 -9.22 -12.60
N GLY A 67 7.29 -10.40 -12.18
CA GLY A 67 7.83 -11.65 -12.68
C GLY A 67 9.34 -11.71 -12.53
N ASP A 68 10.04 -12.17 -13.55
CA ASP A 68 11.51 -12.26 -13.55
C ASP A 68 12.21 -11.09 -14.27
N ALA A 69 11.46 -10.06 -14.68
CA ALA A 69 12.01 -8.97 -15.51
C ALA A 69 13.16 -8.22 -14.82
N GLN A 70 13.02 -7.86 -13.56
CA GLN A 70 14.10 -7.21 -12.80
C GLN A 70 15.26 -8.16 -12.54
N ALA A 71 14.98 -9.40 -12.19
CA ALA A 71 16.00 -10.40 -11.92
C ALA A 71 16.87 -10.70 -13.16
N ARG A 72 16.28 -10.68 -14.36
CA ARG A 72 17.05 -10.79 -15.61
C ARG A 72 18.00 -9.62 -15.82
N ARG A 73 17.51 -8.40 -15.63
CA ARG A 73 18.32 -7.17 -15.78
C ARG A 73 19.45 -7.10 -14.75
N LEU A 74 19.15 -7.45 -13.49
CA LEU A 74 20.11 -7.41 -12.38
C LEU A 74 20.93 -8.70 -12.24
N LYS A 75 20.67 -9.71 -13.09
CA LYS A 75 21.33 -11.03 -13.06
C LYS A 75 21.13 -11.78 -11.74
N ILE A 76 20.00 -11.56 -11.06
CA ILE A 76 19.66 -12.22 -9.80
C ILE A 76 19.18 -13.65 -10.10
N ARG A 77 19.95 -14.64 -9.64
CA ARG A 77 19.61 -16.05 -9.79
C ARG A 77 19.53 -16.74 -8.45
N VAL A 78 18.59 -17.63 -8.33
CA VAL A 78 18.43 -18.51 -7.16
C VAL A 78 18.88 -19.91 -7.54
N LYS A 79 19.65 -20.56 -6.66
CA LYS A 79 20.00 -21.97 -6.79
C LYS A 79 18.97 -22.77 -5.97
N GLY A 80 18.18 -23.58 -6.65
CA GLY A 80 17.22 -24.48 -6.02
C GLY A 80 17.91 -25.62 -5.24
N LYS A 81 17.14 -26.31 -4.42
CA LYS A 81 17.62 -27.49 -3.67
C LYS A 81 18.03 -28.62 -4.61
N ASP A 82 17.46 -28.68 -5.80
CA ASP A 82 17.80 -29.62 -6.88
C ASP A 82 19.08 -29.22 -7.64
N GLY A 83 19.74 -28.14 -7.24
CA GLY A 83 20.93 -27.61 -7.88
C GLY A 83 20.67 -26.77 -9.13
N LYS A 84 19.46 -26.72 -9.66
CA LYS A 84 19.09 -25.90 -10.83
C LYS A 84 19.07 -24.42 -10.47
N LYS A 85 19.48 -23.59 -11.43
CA LYS A 85 19.43 -22.14 -11.30
C LYS A 85 18.23 -21.58 -12.07
N TYR A 86 17.51 -20.64 -11.46
CA TYR A 86 16.42 -19.90 -12.09
C TYR A 86 16.49 -18.42 -11.73
N PHE A 87 15.78 -17.57 -12.50
CA PHE A 87 15.65 -16.17 -12.15
C PHE A 87 14.62 -16.00 -11.02
N ALA A 88 14.93 -15.14 -10.05
CA ALA A 88 13.98 -14.81 -9.01
C ALA A 88 12.77 -14.06 -9.59
N HIS A 89 11.57 -14.29 -9.04
CA HIS A 89 10.46 -13.39 -9.25
C HIS A 89 10.52 -12.27 -8.20
N THR A 90 10.21 -11.05 -8.61
CA THR A 90 10.22 -9.88 -7.73
C THR A 90 8.82 -9.30 -7.59
N LEU A 91 8.54 -8.83 -6.40
CA LEU A 91 7.31 -8.14 -6.05
C LEU A 91 7.66 -6.76 -5.52
N ASN A 92 6.79 -5.82 -5.72
CA ASN A 92 6.90 -4.48 -5.14
C ASN A 92 5.59 -4.13 -4.45
N ASN A 93 5.68 -3.54 -3.27
CA ASN A 93 4.52 -3.00 -2.58
C ASN A 93 4.89 -1.68 -1.90
N THR A 94 4.26 -0.60 -2.33
CA THR A 94 4.26 0.65 -1.59
C THR A 94 3.14 0.57 -0.56
N VAL A 95 3.46 0.09 0.63
CA VAL A 95 2.46 -0.06 1.71
C VAL A 95 1.85 1.28 2.05
N VAL A 96 2.69 2.31 2.16
CA VAL A 96 2.30 3.69 2.48
C VAL A 96 3.12 4.67 1.66
N ALA A 97 2.45 5.54 0.91
CA ALA A 97 3.03 6.76 0.37
C ALA A 97 2.77 7.88 1.40
N PRO A 98 3.75 8.23 2.29
CA PRO A 98 3.48 9.06 3.47
C PRO A 98 2.75 10.38 3.20
N PRO A 99 3.12 11.18 2.17
CA PRO A 99 2.40 12.43 1.92
C PRO A 99 0.93 12.21 1.52
N ARG A 100 0.65 11.23 0.68
CA ARG A 100 -0.71 10.90 0.23
C ARG A 100 -1.53 10.31 1.37
N MET A 101 -0.93 9.39 2.13
CA MET A 101 -1.57 8.79 3.30
C MET A 101 -1.92 9.85 4.35
N LEU A 102 -1.03 10.80 4.61
CA LEU A 102 -1.29 11.86 5.58
C LEU A 102 -2.50 12.72 5.18
N ILE A 103 -2.66 13.03 3.90
CA ILE A 103 -3.85 13.73 3.40
C ILE A 103 -5.11 12.90 3.66
N ALA A 104 -5.12 11.63 3.26
CA ALA A 104 -6.25 10.74 3.47
C ALA A 104 -6.59 10.59 4.96
N PHE A 105 -5.57 10.40 5.79
CA PHE A 105 -5.72 10.26 7.22
C PHE A 105 -6.35 11.50 7.86
N LEU A 106 -5.79 12.68 7.62
CA LEU A 106 -6.29 13.93 8.20
C LEU A 106 -7.72 14.23 7.74
N GLU A 107 -8.01 14.08 6.44
CA GLU A 107 -9.33 14.38 5.89
C GLU A 107 -10.43 13.44 6.43
N ASN A 108 -10.11 12.16 6.68
CA ASN A 108 -11.10 11.19 7.17
C ASN A 108 -11.27 11.21 8.69
N ASN A 109 -10.35 11.79 9.44
CA ASN A 109 -10.38 11.86 10.90
C ASN A 109 -10.63 13.27 11.45
N LEU A 110 -10.85 14.25 10.56
CA LEU A 110 -11.11 15.65 10.92
C LEU A 110 -12.52 15.83 11.46
N ASN A 111 -12.63 16.47 12.62
CA ASN A 111 -13.90 16.86 13.24
C ASN A 111 -14.29 18.30 12.88
N ALA A 112 -15.56 18.64 13.08
CA ALA A 112 -16.11 19.98 12.82
C ALA A 112 -15.44 21.09 13.66
N ASP A 113 -14.90 20.75 14.82
CA ASP A 113 -14.16 21.66 15.73
C ASP A 113 -12.68 21.84 15.33
N GLY A 114 -12.26 21.25 14.20
CA GLY A 114 -10.87 21.30 13.73
C GLY A 114 -9.95 20.31 14.41
N SER A 115 -10.44 19.53 15.37
CA SER A 115 -9.65 18.44 15.97
C SER A 115 -9.56 17.22 15.04
N VAL A 116 -8.52 16.41 15.22
CA VAL A 116 -8.30 15.18 14.45
C VAL A 116 -8.30 13.98 15.38
N ASN A 117 -9.17 13.02 15.13
CA ASN A 117 -9.22 11.79 15.91
C ASN A 117 -7.99 10.92 15.60
N ILE A 118 -7.46 10.26 16.61
CA ILE A 118 -6.39 9.27 16.47
C ILE A 118 -7.02 7.87 16.54
N PRO A 119 -6.99 7.08 15.46
CA PRO A 119 -7.48 5.72 15.45
C PRO A 119 -6.83 4.86 16.54
N LYS A 120 -7.59 3.93 17.11
CA LYS A 120 -7.13 3.09 18.22
C LYS A 120 -5.82 2.37 17.91
N ALA A 121 -5.63 1.92 16.69
CA ALA A 121 -4.41 1.26 16.26
C ALA A 121 -3.16 2.14 16.35
N LEU A 122 -3.31 3.48 16.26
CA LEU A 122 -2.21 4.43 16.29
C LEU A 122 -1.94 5.01 17.70
N GLN A 123 -2.93 5.01 18.58
CA GLN A 123 -2.82 5.58 19.93
C GLN A 123 -1.63 5.08 20.74
N PRO A 124 -1.28 3.77 20.75
CA PRO A 124 -0.12 3.28 21.49
C PRO A 124 1.21 3.92 21.03
N TYR A 125 1.30 4.28 19.74
CA TYR A 125 2.49 4.94 19.17
C TYR A 125 2.50 6.45 19.38
N MET A 126 1.38 7.01 19.81
CA MET A 126 1.19 8.44 20.07
C MET A 126 1.10 8.76 21.59
N GLY A 127 1.62 7.87 22.44
CA GLY A 127 1.59 8.08 23.90
C GLY A 127 0.18 8.01 24.51
N GLY A 128 -0.76 7.31 23.86
CA GLY A 128 -2.14 7.19 24.30
C GLY A 128 -3.04 8.38 23.96
N ILE A 129 -2.55 9.34 23.15
CA ILE A 129 -3.35 10.49 22.72
C ILE A 129 -4.46 10.00 21.79
N GLU A 130 -5.70 10.39 22.13
CA GLU A 130 -6.91 10.01 21.36
C GLU A 130 -7.27 11.05 20.32
N LYS A 131 -6.84 12.30 20.50
CA LYS A 131 -7.23 13.43 19.64
C LYS A 131 -6.13 14.51 19.62
N ILE A 132 -5.86 15.03 18.43
CA ILE A 132 -5.07 16.25 18.26
C ILE A 132 -6.05 17.42 18.21
N VAL A 133 -5.83 18.42 19.06
CA VAL A 133 -6.68 19.61 19.12
C VAL A 133 -5.95 20.83 18.56
N PRO A 134 -6.66 21.78 17.92
CA PRO A 134 -6.08 23.05 17.50
C PRO A 134 -5.51 23.80 18.72
N LYS A 135 -4.35 24.45 18.56
CA LYS A 135 -3.92 25.46 19.53
C LYS A 135 -4.75 26.70 19.31
N HIS A 136 -5.45 27.14 20.34
CA HIS A 136 -6.05 28.47 20.38
C HIS A 136 -4.97 29.41 20.93
N ASP A 137 -4.54 30.35 20.11
CA ASP A 137 -3.70 31.46 20.53
C ASP A 137 -4.54 32.48 21.36
#